data_f7816514ec6a4d868de4cb37c71f4bcd
#
_entry.id   f7816514ec6a4d868de4cb37c71f4bcd
#
_cell.length_a   1.000
_cell.length_b   1.000
_cell.length_c   1.000
_cell.angle_alpha   90.00
_cell.angle_beta   90.00
_cell.angle_gamma   90.00
#
_symmetry.space_group_name_H-M   'P 1'
#
loop_
_entity.id
_entity.type
_entity.pdbx_description
1 polymer ?
#
loop_
_entity_poly.entity_id
_entity_poly.type
_entity_poly.pdbx_seq_one_letter_code
_entity_poly.pdbx_strand_id
1 'polypeptide(L)'
;MRVLFLDANSIILLTRAGGIPKCDDETVVASTGVAAYELGNAVWKDLHLFKKLTEEEAELLLTVFHKALLRIRIEPQLDVSERLEVLRNAGRYGISYYDSSYLTSAIRLEATLVTEDKSLRKAARECGVPTSSAGELAKT
;
A
#
# COMPACT_ATOMS: atom_id res chain seq x y z
N MET A 1 -19.95 -2.08 -3.84
CA MET A 1 -18.94 -1.87 -2.77
C MET A 1 -17.64 -1.36 -3.39
N ARG A 2 -17.10 -0.31 -2.84
CA ARG A 2 -15.84 0.27 -3.30
C ARG A 2 -14.69 -0.33 -2.50
N VAL A 3 -13.65 -0.79 -3.20
CA VAL A 3 -12.44 -1.31 -2.56
C VAL A 3 -11.28 -0.39 -2.89
N LEU A 4 -10.59 0.12 -1.87
CA LEU A 4 -9.39 0.92 -2.00
C LEU A 4 -8.21 0.08 -1.54
N PHE A 5 -7.27 -0.18 -2.43
CA PHE A 5 -6.10 -0.98 -2.12
C PHE A 5 -4.87 -0.07 -2.02
N LEU A 6 -4.30 0.04 -0.84
CA LEU A 6 -3.24 1.00 -0.52
C LEU A 6 -1.87 0.34 -0.59
N ASP A 7 -0.91 1.00 -1.23
CA ASP A 7 0.50 0.64 -1.06
C ASP A 7 1.05 1.28 0.23
N ALA A 8 2.26 0.90 0.63
CA ALA A 8 2.84 1.37 1.89
C ALA A 8 3.03 2.90 1.91
N ASN A 9 3.49 3.47 0.81
CA ASN A 9 3.70 4.92 0.75
C ASN A 9 2.39 5.69 0.89
N SER A 10 1.30 5.17 0.32
CA SER A 10 -0.03 5.77 0.46
C SER A 10 -0.51 5.73 1.92
N ILE A 11 -0.21 4.64 2.63
CA ILE A 11 -0.52 4.54 4.06
C ILE A 11 0.23 5.62 4.84
N ILE A 12 1.51 5.84 4.52
CA ILE A 12 2.32 6.89 5.15
C ILE A 12 1.70 8.27 4.89
N LEU A 13 1.40 8.58 3.64
CA LEU A 13 0.87 9.88 3.26
C LEU A 13 -0.51 10.15 3.85
N LEU A 14 -1.39 9.17 3.86
CA LEU A 14 -2.72 9.31 4.46
C LEU A 14 -2.64 9.49 5.97
N THR A 15 -1.75 8.74 6.63
CA THR A 15 -1.54 8.88 8.08
C THR A 15 -1.08 10.30 8.42
N ARG A 16 -0.17 10.87 7.62
CA ARG A 16 0.30 12.25 7.79
C ARG A 16 -0.77 13.29 7.48
N ALA A 17 -1.68 12.97 6.58
CA ALA A 17 -2.74 13.90 6.16
C ALA A 17 -3.98 13.87 7.05
N GLY A 18 -3.95 13.13 8.16
CA GLY A 18 -5.06 13.09 9.11
C GLY A 18 -5.67 11.73 9.34
N GLY A 19 -5.34 10.74 8.53
CA GLY A 19 -5.76 9.37 8.74
C GLY A 19 -6.23 8.66 7.48
N ILE A 20 -6.37 7.35 7.62
CA ILE A 20 -6.84 6.45 6.56
C ILE A 20 -8.37 6.47 6.56
N PRO A 21 -9.01 6.49 5.36
CA PRO A 21 -10.46 6.35 5.28
C PRO A 21 -10.94 5.11 6.02
N LYS A 22 -12.09 5.22 6.66
CA LYS A 22 -12.65 4.10 7.43
C LYS A 22 -13.29 3.07 6.51
N CYS A 23 -13.14 1.81 6.87
CA CYS A 23 -13.99 0.76 6.30
C CYS A 23 -15.41 0.94 6.83
N ASP A 24 -16.39 0.86 5.94
CA ASP A 24 -17.81 0.91 6.29
C ASP A 24 -18.60 -0.02 5.36
N ASP A 25 -19.91 0.11 5.31
CA ASP A 25 -20.77 -0.75 4.49
C ASP A 25 -20.56 -0.54 2.99
N GLU A 26 -20.01 0.58 2.59
CA GLU A 26 -19.82 0.93 1.18
C GLU A 26 -18.36 0.89 0.72
N THR A 27 -17.43 1.00 1.66
CA THR A 27 -15.99 1.11 1.34
C THR A 27 -15.16 0.16 2.17
N VAL A 28 -14.36 -0.64 1.49
CA VAL A 28 -13.32 -1.47 2.12
C VAL A 28 -11.97 -0.85 1.80
N VAL A 29 -11.16 -0.65 2.82
CA VAL A 29 -9.77 -0.19 2.68
C VAL A 29 -8.87 -1.38 3.01
N ALA A 30 -8.00 -1.76 2.09
CA ALA A 30 -7.22 -2.98 2.20
C ALA A 30 -5.76 -2.76 1.80
N SER A 31 -4.90 -3.68 2.21
CA SER A 31 -3.50 -3.75 1.79
C SER A 31 -2.98 -5.17 1.95
N THR A 32 -1.71 -5.38 1.68
CA THR A 32 -1.03 -6.68 1.86
C THR A 32 -0.19 -6.68 3.13
N GLY A 33 0.20 -7.87 3.59
CA GLY A 33 1.16 -8.01 4.69
C GLY A 33 2.53 -7.41 4.39
N VAL A 34 2.88 -7.27 3.12
CA VAL A 34 4.12 -6.60 2.67
C VAL A 34 4.18 -5.16 3.15
N ALA A 35 3.04 -4.48 3.22
CA ALA A 35 2.98 -3.08 3.66
C ALA A 35 3.58 -2.90 5.07
N ALA A 36 3.35 -3.84 5.97
CA ALA A 36 3.90 -3.76 7.33
C ALA A 36 5.44 -3.71 7.33
N TYR A 37 6.07 -4.52 6.49
CA TYR A 37 7.53 -4.54 6.35
C TYR A 37 8.05 -3.29 5.65
N GLU A 38 7.38 -2.85 4.62
CA GLU A 38 7.77 -1.63 3.92
C GLU A 38 7.67 -0.39 4.81
N LEU A 39 6.63 -0.31 5.64
CA LEU A 39 6.47 0.76 6.63
C LEU A 39 7.61 0.75 7.63
N GLY A 40 7.94 -0.42 8.18
CA GLY A 40 9.06 -0.58 9.10
C GLY A 40 10.38 -0.18 8.45
N ASN A 41 10.59 -0.57 7.19
CA ASN A 41 11.80 -0.22 6.45
C ASN A 41 11.89 1.29 6.19
N ALA A 42 10.77 1.96 5.94
CA ALA A 42 10.75 3.41 5.77
C ALA A 42 11.18 4.13 7.05
N VAL A 43 10.69 3.66 8.21
CA VAL A 43 11.11 4.20 9.51
C VAL A 43 12.62 3.95 9.73
N TRP A 44 13.09 2.74 9.42
CA TRP A 44 14.49 2.40 9.52
C TRP A 44 15.37 3.32 8.67
N LYS A 45 14.97 3.62 7.45
CA LYS A 45 15.70 4.55 6.57
C LYS A 45 15.79 5.95 7.18
N ASP A 46 14.67 6.46 7.69
CA ASP A 46 14.64 7.79 8.30
C ASP A 46 15.50 7.85 9.56
N LEU A 47 15.56 6.78 10.32
CA LEU A 47 16.39 6.69 11.53
C LEU A 47 17.89 6.55 11.21
N HIS A 48 18.25 5.56 10.39
CA HIS A 48 19.65 5.15 10.22
C HIS A 48 20.33 5.69 8.98
N LEU A 49 19.62 5.90 7.87
CA LEU A 49 20.21 6.39 6.63
C LEU A 49 20.12 7.91 6.52
N PHE A 50 18.94 8.45 6.70
CA PHE A 50 18.69 9.88 6.54
C PHE A 50 18.84 10.67 7.83
N LYS A 51 18.90 9.98 8.96
CA LYS A 51 19.07 10.58 10.30
C LYS A 51 18.10 11.71 10.59
N LYS A 52 16.84 11.52 10.19
CA LYS A 52 15.76 12.48 10.40
C LYS A 52 15.05 12.30 11.73
N LEU A 53 15.21 11.14 12.38
CA LEU A 53 14.50 10.75 13.59
C LEU A 53 15.45 10.33 14.69
N THR A 54 15.05 10.57 15.93
CA THR A 54 15.66 9.92 17.09
C THR A 54 15.07 8.51 17.22
N GLU A 55 15.69 7.65 18.04
CA GLU A 55 15.14 6.32 18.32
C GLU A 55 13.73 6.39 18.89
N GLU A 56 13.49 7.33 19.83
CA GLU A 56 12.16 7.52 20.43
C GLU A 56 11.12 7.92 19.38
N GLU A 57 11.49 8.86 18.50
CA GLU A 57 10.61 9.29 17.43
C GLU A 57 10.32 8.15 16.45
N ALA A 58 11.32 7.35 16.11
CA ALA A 58 11.17 6.19 15.23
C ALA A 58 10.22 5.14 15.83
N GLU A 59 10.40 4.82 17.10
CA GLU A 59 9.54 3.87 17.82
C GLU A 59 8.09 4.36 17.88
N LEU A 60 7.90 5.66 18.14
CA LEU A 60 6.57 6.26 18.15
C LEU A 60 5.93 6.21 16.75
N LEU A 61 6.69 6.55 15.72
CA LEU A 61 6.19 6.54 14.35
C LEU A 61 5.79 5.12 13.90
N LEU A 62 6.61 4.14 14.22
CA LEU A 62 6.30 2.73 13.93
C LEU A 62 5.02 2.29 14.63
N THR A 63 4.83 2.72 15.88
CA THR A 63 3.61 2.45 16.63
C THR A 63 2.38 3.08 15.96
N VAL A 64 2.51 4.30 15.47
CA VAL A 64 1.43 4.98 14.74
C VAL A 64 1.08 4.22 13.46
N PHE A 65 2.07 3.77 12.70
CA PHE A 65 1.83 2.98 11.50
C PHE A 65 1.18 1.63 11.81
N HIS A 66 1.60 0.98 12.90
CA HIS A 66 0.97 -0.27 13.33
C HIS A 66 -0.52 -0.06 13.63
N LYS A 67 -0.86 1.02 14.34
CA LYS A 67 -2.26 1.35 14.63
C LYS A 67 -3.06 1.64 13.36
N ALA A 68 -2.43 2.29 12.38
CA ALA A 68 -3.07 2.51 11.08
C ALA A 68 -3.38 1.20 10.38
N LEU A 69 -2.46 0.22 10.41
CA LEU A 69 -2.67 -1.10 9.82
C LEU A 69 -3.82 -1.86 10.48
N LEU A 70 -4.08 -1.64 11.76
CA LEU A 70 -5.20 -2.28 12.45
C LEU A 70 -6.58 -1.80 11.97
N ARG A 71 -6.62 -0.67 11.27
CA ARG A 71 -7.86 -0.08 10.75
C ARG A 71 -8.19 -0.53 9.33
N ILE A 72 -7.28 -1.21 8.67
CA ILE A 72 -7.47 -1.65 7.29
C ILE A 72 -7.50 -3.17 7.23
N ARG A 73 -8.12 -3.69 6.17
CA ARG A 73 -8.16 -5.12 5.92
C ARG A 73 -6.84 -5.55 5.30
N ILE A 74 -6.12 -6.43 5.97
CA ILE A 74 -4.90 -7.02 5.43
C ILE A 74 -5.28 -8.33 4.74
N GLU A 75 -5.01 -8.41 3.45
CA GLU A 75 -5.28 -9.60 2.67
C GLU A 75 -4.43 -10.79 3.17
N PRO A 76 -5.00 -11.99 3.20
CA PRO A 76 -4.27 -13.17 3.65
C PRO A 76 -3.11 -13.50 2.73
N GLN A 77 -2.18 -14.30 3.24
CA GLN A 77 -1.02 -14.74 2.49
C GLN A 77 -1.46 -15.47 1.21
N LEU A 78 -0.80 -15.13 0.10
CA LEU A 78 -1.11 -15.69 -1.20
C LEU A 78 -0.73 -17.18 -1.29
N ASP A 79 -1.52 -17.95 -2.03
CA ASP A 79 -1.14 -19.32 -2.40
C ASP A 79 -0.13 -19.32 -3.55
N VAL A 80 0.34 -20.50 -3.96
CA VAL A 80 1.36 -20.58 -5.00
C VAL A 80 0.84 -20.08 -6.36
N SER A 81 -0.42 -20.34 -6.68
CA SER A 81 -1.03 -19.87 -7.92
C SER A 81 -1.03 -18.35 -8.01
N GLU A 82 -1.41 -17.70 -6.92
CA GLU A 82 -1.42 -16.25 -6.83
C GLU A 82 -0.01 -15.65 -6.87
N ARG A 83 0.95 -16.32 -6.25
CA ARG A 83 2.37 -15.88 -6.29
C ARG A 83 2.95 -15.98 -7.69
N LEU A 84 2.58 -16.99 -8.45
CA LEU A 84 2.98 -17.13 -9.85
C LEU A 84 2.39 -16.00 -10.71
N GLU A 85 1.16 -15.60 -10.41
CA GLU A 85 0.52 -14.47 -11.08
C GLU A 85 1.26 -13.15 -10.77
N VAL A 86 1.64 -12.95 -9.52
CA VAL A 86 2.46 -11.81 -9.10
C VAL A 86 3.77 -11.78 -9.89
N LEU A 87 4.43 -12.92 -10.02
CA LEU A 87 5.69 -13.04 -10.75
C LEU A 87 5.52 -12.70 -12.23
N ARG A 88 4.48 -13.25 -12.87
CA ARG A 88 4.19 -12.97 -14.28
C ARG A 88 3.90 -11.49 -14.52
N ASN A 89 3.09 -10.88 -13.68
CA ASN A 89 2.76 -9.46 -13.79
C ASN A 89 3.98 -8.57 -13.56
N ALA A 90 4.87 -8.95 -12.64
CA ALA A 90 6.13 -8.24 -12.42
C ALA A 90 6.96 -8.18 -13.71
N GLY A 91 7.10 -9.32 -14.39
CA GLY A 91 7.81 -9.41 -15.65
C GLY A 91 7.12 -8.68 -16.79
N ARG A 92 5.78 -8.83 -16.88
CA ARG A 92 4.99 -8.23 -17.94
C ARG A 92 5.04 -6.70 -17.91
N TYR A 93 4.97 -6.10 -16.73
CA TYR A 93 4.89 -4.65 -16.58
C TYR A 93 6.20 -4.00 -16.15
N GLY A 94 7.26 -4.78 -15.98
CA GLY A 94 8.58 -4.25 -15.62
C GLY A 94 8.64 -3.59 -14.25
N ILE A 95 7.94 -4.15 -13.28
CA ILE A 95 7.90 -3.68 -11.90
C ILE A 95 8.44 -4.75 -10.95
N SER A 96 8.77 -4.35 -9.72
CA SER A 96 9.25 -5.29 -8.71
C SER A 96 8.17 -6.30 -8.32
N TYR A 97 8.59 -7.41 -7.72
CA TYR A 97 7.66 -8.40 -7.16
C TYR A 97 6.76 -7.76 -6.09
N TYR A 98 7.34 -6.87 -5.26
CA TYR A 98 6.57 -6.15 -4.23
C TYR A 98 5.49 -5.27 -4.84
N ASP A 99 5.84 -4.44 -5.83
CA ASP A 99 4.86 -3.58 -6.52
C ASP A 99 3.82 -4.42 -7.26
N SER A 100 4.25 -5.51 -7.88
CA SER A 100 3.33 -6.43 -8.54
C SER A 100 2.37 -7.09 -7.56
N SER A 101 2.78 -7.32 -6.31
CA SER A 101 1.87 -7.87 -5.31
C SER A 101 0.70 -6.93 -5.03
N TYR A 102 0.94 -5.63 -4.99
CA TYR A 102 -0.13 -4.64 -4.85
C TYR A 102 -1.04 -4.63 -6.08
N LEU A 103 -0.45 -4.61 -7.28
CA LEU A 103 -1.19 -4.60 -8.52
C LEU A 103 -2.06 -5.84 -8.68
N THR A 104 -1.49 -7.01 -8.46
CA THR A 104 -2.18 -8.30 -8.62
C THR A 104 -3.35 -8.42 -7.63
N SER A 105 -3.16 -7.97 -6.40
CA SER A 105 -4.24 -7.94 -5.40
C SER A 105 -5.35 -6.99 -5.79
N ALA A 106 -5.00 -5.82 -6.33
CA ALA A 106 -5.99 -4.85 -6.81
C ALA A 106 -6.81 -5.42 -7.98
N ILE A 107 -6.18 -6.15 -8.88
CA ILE A 107 -6.88 -6.84 -9.98
C ILE A 107 -7.88 -7.85 -9.41
N ARG A 108 -7.43 -8.71 -8.51
CA ARG A 108 -8.28 -9.77 -7.93
C ARG A 108 -9.47 -9.23 -7.17
N LEU A 109 -9.29 -8.13 -6.46
CA LEU A 109 -10.34 -7.52 -5.64
C LEU A 109 -11.19 -6.52 -6.41
N GLU A 110 -10.89 -6.32 -7.69
CA GLU A 110 -11.55 -5.28 -8.49
C GLU A 110 -11.50 -3.92 -7.78
N ALA A 111 -10.32 -3.61 -7.25
CA ALA A 111 -10.10 -2.44 -6.41
C ALA A 111 -9.58 -1.24 -7.20
N THR A 112 -9.69 -0.07 -6.60
CA THR A 112 -8.91 1.10 -6.99
C THR A 112 -7.56 1.01 -6.30
N LEU A 113 -6.48 1.04 -7.04
CA LEU A 113 -5.12 1.03 -6.50
C LEU A 113 -4.73 2.46 -6.11
N VAL A 114 -4.44 2.65 -4.84
CA VAL A 114 -4.02 3.95 -4.30
C VAL A 114 -2.51 3.95 -4.19
N THR A 115 -1.86 4.73 -5.04
CA THR A 115 -0.40 4.79 -5.13
C THR A 115 0.05 6.12 -5.71
N GLU A 116 1.23 6.59 -5.27
CA GLU A 116 1.93 7.74 -5.86
C GLU A 116 3.01 7.30 -6.84
N ASP A 117 3.34 6.01 -6.89
CA ASP A 117 4.41 5.47 -7.73
C ASP A 117 4.01 5.52 -9.19
N LYS A 118 4.82 6.21 -10.01
CA LYS A 118 4.54 6.40 -11.44
C LYS A 118 4.57 5.09 -12.22
N SER A 119 5.52 4.21 -11.92
CA SER A 119 5.65 2.92 -12.59
C SER A 119 4.47 2.02 -12.28
N LEU A 120 4.04 2.00 -11.03
CA LEU A 120 2.89 1.21 -10.60
C LEU A 120 1.58 1.76 -11.17
N ARG A 121 1.43 3.07 -11.25
CA ARG A 121 0.28 3.71 -11.92
C ARG A 121 0.22 3.35 -13.40
N LYS A 122 1.37 3.37 -14.07
CA LYS A 122 1.46 3.00 -15.49
C LYS A 122 1.03 1.55 -15.70
N ALA A 123 1.55 0.65 -14.89
CA ALA A 123 1.19 -0.77 -14.94
C ALA A 123 -0.31 -0.99 -14.70
N ALA A 124 -0.86 -0.31 -13.70
CA ALA A 124 -2.29 -0.37 -13.40
C ALA A 124 -3.14 0.11 -14.58
N ARG A 125 -2.74 1.20 -15.22
CA ARG A 125 -3.43 1.73 -16.40
C ARG A 125 -3.40 0.73 -17.55
N GLU A 126 -2.26 0.09 -17.79
CA GLU A 126 -2.10 -0.89 -18.87
C GLU A 126 -3.01 -2.11 -18.68
N CYS A 127 -3.31 -2.50 -17.45
CA CYS A 127 -4.18 -3.64 -17.19
C CYS A 127 -5.61 -3.27 -16.76
N GLY A 128 -5.98 -1.99 -16.89
CA GLY A 128 -7.35 -1.54 -16.66
C GLY A 128 -7.73 -1.39 -15.19
N VAL A 129 -6.75 -1.30 -14.28
CA VAL A 129 -7.02 -1.06 -12.86
C VAL A 129 -7.13 0.45 -12.62
N PRO A 130 -8.25 0.93 -12.05
CA PRO A 130 -8.35 2.34 -11.71
C PRO A 130 -7.37 2.71 -10.60
N THR A 131 -6.83 3.92 -10.68
CA THR A 131 -5.86 4.42 -9.69
C THR A 131 -6.37 5.70 -9.05
N SER A 132 -5.87 5.95 -7.85
CA SER A 132 -6.08 7.21 -7.13
C SER A 132 -4.79 7.53 -6.38
N SER A 133 -4.67 8.76 -5.92
CA SER A 133 -3.56 9.17 -5.06
C SER A 133 -4.03 9.33 -3.61
N ALA A 134 -3.09 9.28 -2.67
CA ALA A 134 -3.37 9.60 -1.29
C ALA A 134 -3.89 11.04 -1.16
N GLY A 135 -3.34 11.97 -1.96
CA GLY A 135 -3.79 13.36 -1.99
C GLY A 135 -5.25 13.52 -2.39
N GLU A 136 -5.69 12.75 -3.39
CA GLU A 136 -7.09 12.77 -3.82
C GLU A 136 -8.03 12.22 -2.72
N LEU A 137 -7.62 11.15 -2.05
CA LEU A 137 -8.41 10.57 -0.94
C LEU A 137 -8.46 11.50 0.27
N ALA A 138 -7.37 12.18 0.58
CA ALA A 138 -7.30 13.08 1.73
C ALA A 138 -8.23 14.29 1.59
N LYS A 139 -8.64 14.64 0.37
CA LYS A 139 -9.55 15.75 0.10
C LYS A 139 -11.03 15.38 0.21
N THR A 140 -11.32 14.11 0.29
CA THR A 140 -12.68 13.62 0.47
C THR A 140 -12.96 13.32 1.93
#